data_5a6b74d0170368c5d280aa373bdd11df
#
_entry.id   5a6b74d0170368c5d280aa373bdd11df
#
_cell.length_a   1.000
_cell.length_b   1.000
_cell.length_c   1.000
_cell.angle_alpha   90.00
_cell.angle_beta   90.00
_cell.angle_gamma   90.00
#
_symmetry.space_group_name_H-M   'P 1'
#
loop_
_entity.id
_entity.type
_entity.pdbx_description
1 polymer ?
#
loop_
_entity_poly.entity_id
_entity_poly.type
_entity_poly.pdbx_seq_one_letter_code
_entity_poly.pdbx_strand_id
1 'polypeptide(L)'
;MTRKVFCLSLTAVAAGLLAQQQAPKAAAPSGLPKIQALIITGQNGHDWRATTPVMRKILEDTGRFEVRVTEEFRGAGPETLSPYELVILNYYERRRPELRWGERADNALLNFVRSGKGLVMYHFSMAAFDGWEEYEKLSGANWRPNNGHHSARHNFTVDIRDADHPITRGMKSSFPETSDELYANLKWQPPNTFHVLATAWDDHSLYQGKARQPIPGPGKDEPMLWTVNYGQGRVFATALGHDPEAMKSHGFITTFQRGSEWAATGNVTIPVPPELAK
;
A
#
# COMPACT_ATOMS: atom_id res chain seq x y z
N MET A 1 -44.44 34.41 56.31
CA MET A 1 -44.24 33.10 55.66
C MET A 1 -44.20 33.30 54.16
N THR A 2 -42.99 33.39 53.58
CA THR A 2 -42.78 33.71 52.14
C THR A 2 -42.18 32.46 51.46
N ARG A 3 -42.99 31.85 50.60
CA ARG A 3 -42.55 30.68 49.79
C ARG A 3 -41.72 31.18 48.63
N LYS A 4 -40.44 30.72 48.56
CA LYS A 4 -39.59 30.88 47.37
C LYS A 4 -39.89 29.75 46.40
N VAL A 5 -40.25 30.10 45.19
CA VAL A 5 -40.39 29.19 44.04
C VAL A 5 -39.03 29.07 43.39
N PHE A 6 -38.48 27.87 43.31
CA PHE A 6 -37.27 27.56 42.55
C PHE A 6 -37.69 27.18 41.13
N CYS A 7 -37.28 27.95 40.12
CA CYS A 7 -37.37 27.58 38.72
C CYS A 7 -36.11 26.75 38.36
N LEU A 8 -36.30 25.50 38.03
CA LEU A 8 -35.28 24.67 37.38
C LEU A 8 -35.34 24.95 35.87
N SER A 9 -34.28 25.51 35.32
CA SER A 9 -34.07 25.61 33.89
C SER A 9 -33.38 24.35 33.40
N LEU A 10 -34.09 23.52 32.61
CA LEU A 10 -33.52 22.41 31.85
C LEU A 10 -32.76 22.98 30.64
N THR A 11 -31.45 22.91 30.64
CA THR A 11 -30.63 23.10 29.45
C THR A 11 -30.57 21.77 28.65
N ALA A 12 -31.22 21.76 27.50
CA ALA A 12 -31.11 20.67 26.56
C ALA A 12 -29.76 20.72 25.86
N VAL A 13 -28.90 19.72 26.13
CA VAL A 13 -27.65 19.50 25.39
C VAL A 13 -28.04 18.82 24.09
N ALA A 14 -27.98 19.54 22.98
CA ALA A 14 -28.09 18.95 21.64
C ALA A 14 -26.79 18.22 21.32
N ALA A 15 -26.81 16.90 21.39
CA ALA A 15 -25.75 16.04 20.87
C ALA A 15 -25.80 16.08 19.34
N GLY A 16 -24.91 16.87 18.74
CA GLY A 16 -24.69 16.88 17.29
C GLY A 16 -24.09 15.53 16.87
N LEU A 17 -24.87 14.69 16.19
CA LEU A 17 -24.34 13.56 15.44
C LEU A 17 -23.48 14.11 14.29
N LEU A 18 -22.16 14.05 14.45
CA LEU A 18 -21.23 14.17 13.34
C LEU A 18 -21.43 12.93 12.45
N ALA A 19 -22.20 13.10 11.39
CA ALA A 19 -22.25 12.11 10.32
C ALA A 19 -20.82 11.95 9.76
N GLN A 20 -20.20 10.80 9.99
CA GLN A 20 -19.00 10.42 9.30
C GLN A 20 -19.34 10.37 7.80
N GLN A 21 -18.91 11.37 7.05
CA GLN A 21 -18.97 11.34 5.60
C GLN A 21 -18.07 10.18 5.13
N GLN A 22 -18.71 9.09 4.70
CA GLN A 22 -18.02 8.04 3.98
C GLN A 22 -17.43 8.64 2.70
N ALA A 23 -16.13 8.39 2.48
CA ALA A 23 -15.47 8.80 1.25
C ALA A 23 -16.29 8.30 0.03
N PRO A 24 -16.44 9.13 -1.02
CA PRO A 24 -17.17 8.71 -2.21
C PRO A 24 -16.51 7.46 -2.81
N LYS A 25 -17.31 6.42 -3.02
CA LYS A 25 -16.88 5.17 -3.65
C LYS A 25 -16.51 5.45 -5.11
N ALA A 26 -15.23 5.41 -5.44
CA ALA A 26 -14.78 5.37 -6.83
C ALA A 26 -15.09 3.97 -7.38
N ALA A 27 -16.25 3.83 -8.04
CA ALA A 27 -16.66 2.56 -8.66
C ALA A 27 -16.10 2.46 -10.07
N ALA A 28 -15.58 1.27 -10.44
CA ALA A 28 -15.23 0.97 -11.82
C ALA A 28 -16.48 0.97 -12.73
N PRO A 29 -16.31 1.17 -14.06
CA PRO A 29 -17.41 1.05 -15.01
C PRO A 29 -18.12 -0.30 -14.88
N SER A 30 -19.45 -0.28 -14.94
CA SER A 30 -20.26 -1.51 -14.90
C SER A 30 -20.00 -2.39 -16.14
N GLY A 31 -20.03 -3.72 -15.95
CA GLY A 31 -19.91 -4.68 -17.03
C GLY A 31 -18.51 -5.23 -17.31
N LEU A 32 -17.47 -4.72 -16.66
CA LEU A 32 -16.13 -5.32 -16.74
C LEU A 32 -16.06 -6.61 -15.89
N PRO A 33 -15.37 -7.67 -16.36
CA PRO A 33 -15.18 -8.87 -15.54
C PRO A 33 -14.35 -8.52 -14.31
N LYS A 34 -14.66 -9.12 -13.16
CA LYS A 34 -13.91 -8.92 -11.93
C LYS A 34 -12.51 -9.51 -12.03
N ILE A 35 -11.55 -8.81 -11.48
CA ILE A 35 -10.18 -9.27 -11.29
C ILE A 35 -10.15 -10.20 -10.07
N GLN A 36 -9.71 -11.44 -10.26
CA GLN A 36 -9.50 -12.36 -9.15
C GLN A 36 -8.17 -12.05 -8.49
N ALA A 37 -8.20 -11.63 -7.24
CA ALA A 37 -7.02 -11.22 -6.48
C ALA A 37 -6.81 -12.09 -5.24
N LEU A 38 -5.54 -12.42 -4.95
CA LEU A 38 -5.13 -13.14 -3.75
C LEU A 38 -4.25 -12.26 -2.88
N ILE A 39 -4.66 -12.00 -1.63
CA ILE A 39 -3.77 -11.42 -0.61
C ILE A 39 -3.05 -12.58 0.09
N ILE A 40 -1.72 -12.58 0.02
CA ILE A 40 -0.86 -13.48 0.79
C ILE A 40 -0.42 -12.74 2.04
N THR A 41 -0.74 -13.29 3.21
CA THR A 41 -0.48 -12.71 4.53
C THR A 41 -0.14 -13.81 5.55
N GLY A 42 -0.47 -13.64 6.85
CA GLY A 42 -0.28 -14.63 7.92
C GLY A 42 0.94 -14.35 8.78
N GLN A 43 1.90 -13.55 8.30
CA GLN A 43 3.07 -13.10 9.04
C GLN A 43 3.52 -11.73 8.55
N ASN A 44 3.85 -10.82 9.50
CA ASN A 44 4.42 -9.52 9.19
C ASN A 44 5.06 -8.91 10.45
N GLY A 45 5.84 -7.83 10.30
CA GLY A 45 6.29 -6.97 11.39
C GLY A 45 5.20 -6.02 11.89
N HIS A 46 4.26 -5.70 11.02
CA HIS A 46 3.09 -4.84 11.26
C HIS A 46 1.84 -5.67 11.58
N ASP A 47 0.76 -5.01 12.02
CA ASP A 47 -0.51 -5.68 12.31
C ASP A 47 -1.24 -6.07 11.01
N TRP A 48 -0.81 -7.17 10.41
CA TRP A 48 -1.40 -7.70 9.20
C TRP A 48 -2.87 -8.16 9.40
N ARG A 49 -3.27 -8.50 10.63
CA ARG A 49 -4.64 -8.86 10.95
C ARG A 49 -5.59 -7.68 10.86
N ALA A 50 -5.09 -6.49 11.21
CA ALA A 50 -5.86 -5.26 11.07
C ALA A 50 -5.83 -4.71 9.63
N THR A 51 -4.68 -4.77 8.94
CA THR A 51 -4.53 -4.18 7.59
C THR A 51 -5.14 -5.04 6.48
N THR A 52 -5.08 -6.36 6.56
CA THR A 52 -5.58 -7.26 5.50
C THR A 52 -7.07 -7.06 5.20
N PRO A 53 -8.00 -7.02 6.17
CA PRO A 53 -9.41 -6.78 5.88
C PRO A 53 -9.67 -5.39 5.29
N VAL A 54 -8.88 -4.38 5.66
CA VAL A 54 -8.98 -3.03 5.08
C VAL A 54 -8.57 -3.05 3.60
N MET A 55 -7.44 -3.66 3.26
CA MET A 55 -7.00 -3.82 1.85
C MET A 55 -8.05 -4.52 1.01
N ARG A 56 -8.58 -5.64 1.51
CA ARG A 56 -9.65 -6.37 0.85
C ARG A 56 -10.85 -5.46 0.57
N LYS A 57 -11.31 -4.75 1.60
CA LYS A 57 -12.45 -3.84 1.49
C LYS A 57 -12.19 -2.72 0.48
N ILE A 58 -11.01 -2.09 0.51
CA ILE A 58 -10.65 -1.02 -0.42
C ILE A 58 -10.78 -1.49 -1.88
N LEU A 59 -10.34 -2.70 -2.19
CA LEU A 59 -10.42 -3.26 -3.54
C LEU A 59 -11.85 -3.66 -3.91
N GLU A 60 -12.55 -4.40 -3.05
CA GLU A 60 -13.92 -4.88 -3.30
C GLU A 60 -14.92 -3.73 -3.42
N ASP A 61 -14.71 -2.61 -2.72
CA ASP A 61 -15.55 -1.41 -2.78
C ASP A 61 -15.59 -0.77 -4.18
N THR A 62 -14.60 -1.01 -5.03
CA THR A 62 -14.60 -0.57 -6.43
C THR A 62 -15.59 -1.35 -7.30
N GLY A 63 -16.03 -2.53 -6.87
CA GLY A 63 -16.78 -3.49 -7.69
C GLY A 63 -15.92 -4.20 -8.76
N ARG A 64 -14.63 -3.82 -8.91
CA ARG A 64 -13.71 -4.33 -9.93
C ARG A 64 -12.99 -5.61 -9.52
N PHE A 65 -12.87 -5.88 -8.21
CA PHE A 65 -12.13 -7.02 -7.67
C PHE A 65 -13.02 -8.01 -6.94
N GLU A 66 -12.60 -9.27 -6.97
CA GLU A 66 -12.99 -10.32 -6.03
C GLU A 66 -11.73 -10.79 -5.32
N VAL A 67 -11.69 -10.64 -3.98
CA VAL A 67 -10.46 -10.81 -3.20
C VAL A 67 -10.54 -12.01 -2.30
N ARG A 68 -9.59 -12.94 -2.44
CA ARG A 68 -9.34 -14.03 -1.51
C ARG A 68 -8.12 -13.71 -0.64
N VAL A 69 -8.04 -14.35 0.52
CA VAL A 69 -6.94 -14.18 1.47
C VAL A 69 -6.41 -15.55 1.85
N THR A 70 -5.09 -15.70 1.89
CA THR A 70 -4.44 -16.86 2.48
C THR A 70 -3.43 -16.42 3.54
N GLU A 71 -3.43 -17.10 4.67
CA GLU A 71 -2.47 -16.89 5.75
C GLU A 71 -1.33 -17.90 5.70
N GLU A 72 -1.38 -18.86 4.77
CA GLU A 72 -0.35 -19.87 4.55
C GLU A 72 -0.07 -20.01 3.06
N PHE A 73 1.19 -19.86 2.67
CA PHE A 73 1.62 -20.00 1.29
C PHE A 73 2.77 -21.02 1.12
N ARG A 74 3.29 -21.57 2.22
CA ARG A 74 4.30 -22.65 2.16
C ARG A 74 3.72 -23.85 1.44
N GLY A 75 4.51 -24.42 0.54
CA GLY A 75 4.08 -25.57 -0.26
C GLY A 75 3.08 -25.25 -1.39
N ALA A 76 2.65 -23.99 -1.53
CA ALA A 76 1.86 -23.57 -2.68
C ALA A 76 2.57 -23.85 -4.00
N GLY A 77 1.81 -24.03 -5.05
CA GLY A 77 2.31 -24.28 -6.40
C GLY A 77 1.57 -23.45 -7.45
N PRO A 78 1.89 -23.63 -8.74
CA PRO A 78 1.23 -22.93 -9.84
C PRO A 78 -0.30 -23.08 -9.82
N GLU A 79 -0.80 -24.24 -9.40
CA GLU A 79 -2.22 -24.53 -9.27
C GLU A 79 -2.91 -23.63 -8.23
N THR A 80 -2.21 -23.24 -7.16
CA THR A 80 -2.72 -22.32 -6.14
C THR A 80 -2.96 -20.94 -6.73
N LEU A 81 -2.10 -20.49 -7.64
CA LEU A 81 -2.15 -19.15 -8.23
C LEU A 81 -2.97 -19.09 -9.52
N SER A 82 -3.22 -20.23 -10.16
CA SER A 82 -3.88 -20.28 -11.48
C SER A 82 -5.22 -19.55 -11.59
N PRO A 83 -6.08 -19.47 -10.54
CA PRO A 83 -7.35 -18.72 -10.61
C PRO A 83 -7.21 -17.20 -10.61
N TYR A 84 -6.03 -16.67 -10.32
CA TYR A 84 -5.86 -15.23 -10.04
C TYR A 84 -5.18 -14.49 -11.19
N GLU A 85 -5.53 -13.19 -11.30
CA GLU A 85 -4.85 -12.19 -12.14
C GLU A 85 -3.88 -11.33 -11.34
N LEU A 86 -4.07 -11.27 -10.00
CA LEU A 86 -3.33 -10.39 -9.11
C LEU A 86 -2.96 -11.12 -7.80
N VAL A 87 -1.73 -10.95 -7.37
CA VAL A 87 -1.28 -11.26 -6.01
C VAL A 87 -0.93 -9.95 -5.29
N ILE A 88 -1.31 -9.84 -4.02
CA ILE A 88 -0.93 -8.74 -3.14
C ILE A 88 -0.16 -9.32 -1.97
N LEU A 89 1.05 -8.82 -1.74
CA LEU A 89 1.88 -9.27 -0.64
C LEU A 89 1.70 -8.36 0.57
N ASN A 90 1.16 -8.91 1.64
CA ASN A 90 1.19 -8.36 3.00
C ASN A 90 1.91 -9.35 3.91
N TYR A 91 3.12 -9.74 3.52
CA TYR A 91 3.90 -10.81 4.14
C TYR A 91 5.34 -10.40 4.39
N TYR A 92 5.85 -10.72 5.58
CA TYR A 92 7.26 -10.63 5.94
C TYR A 92 7.59 -11.73 6.95
N GLU A 93 8.47 -12.65 6.60
CA GLU A 93 8.84 -13.81 7.41
C GLU A 93 9.65 -13.45 8.68
N ARG A 94 9.88 -12.15 8.94
CA ARG A 94 10.61 -11.65 10.11
C ARG A 94 12.01 -12.23 10.29
N ARG A 95 12.69 -12.52 9.17
CA ARG A 95 14.02 -13.19 9.15
C ARG A 95 14.04 -14.55 9.85
N ARG A 96 12.92 -15.25 9.85
CA ARG A 96 12.77 -16.60 10.35
C ARG A 96 12.82 -17.58 9.18
N PRO A 97 13.90 -18.39 9.01
CA PRO A 97 14.01 -19.30 7.88
C PRO A 97 12.84 -20.29 7.77
N GLU A 98 12.29 -20.72 8.91
CA GLU A 98 11.16 -21.65 8.99
C GLU A 98 9.83 -21.07 8.47
N LEU A 99 9.76 -19.74 8.31
CA LEU A 99 8.60 -19.04 7.75
C LEU A 99 8.77 -18.69 6.27
N ARG A 100 9.90 -19.04 5.65
CA ARG A 100 10.07 -18.97 4.19
C ARG A 100 9.17 -19.98 3.51
N TRP A 101 8.70 -19.61 2.31
CA TRP A 101 7.71 -20.44 1.62
C TRP A 101 8.30 -21.71 1.01
N GLY A 102 9.59 -21.68 0.65
CA GLY A 102 10.30 -22.76 -0.01
C GLY A 102 10.20 -22.70 -1.54
N GLU A 103 11.12 -23.40 -2.18
CA GLU A 103 11.42 -23.29 -3.63
C GLU A 103 10.17 -23.42 -4.52
N ARG A 104 9.27 -24.35 -4.19
CA ARG A 104 8.05 -24.55 -4.99
C ARG A 104 7.16 -23.32 -5.01
N ALA A 105 6.90 -22.73 -3.86
CA ALA A 105 6.05 -21.54 -3.72
C ALA A 105 6.77 -20.29 -4.23
N ASP A 106 8.08 -20.18 -3.99
CA ASP A 106 8.90 -19.10 -4.50
C ASP A 106 8.87 -19.08 -6.04
N ASN A 107 9.09 -20.25 -6.68
CA ASN A 107 9.01 -20.39 -8.14
C ASN A 107 7.60 -20.16 -8.67
N ALA A 108 6.56 -20.57 -7.93
CA ALA A 108 5.17 -20.33 -8.33
C ALA A 108 4.89 -18.81 -8.41
N LEU A 109 5.31 -18.03 -7.41
CA LEU A 109 5.15 -16.56 -7.44
C LEU A 109 5.93 -15.92 -8.60
N LEU A 110 7.21 -16.27 -8.76
CA LEU A 110 8.04 -15.69 -9.83
C LEU A 110 7.45 -15.98 -11.21
N ASN A 111 7.06 -17.24 -11.45
CA ASN A 111 6.49 -17.65 -12.74
C ASN A 111 5.11 -17.05 -12.98
N PHE A 112 4.29 -16.88 -11.94
CA PHE A 112 3.02 -16.16 -12.00
C PHE A 112 3.22 -14.75 -12.58
N VAL A 113 4.16 -13.98 -12.01
CA VAL A 113 4.42 -12.62 -12.51
C VAL A 113 5.07 -12.68 -13.89
N ARG A 114 6.10 -13.52 -14.12
CA ARG A 114 6.78 -13.63 -15.42
C ARG A 114 5.83 -13.95 -16.56
N SER A 115 4.75 -14.68 -16.30
CA SER A 115 3.76 -15.07 -17.31
C SER A 115 2.76 -13.96 -17.69
N GLY A 116 2.89 -12.74 -17.13
CA GLY A 116 2.04 -11.61 -17.47
C GLY A 116 1.03 -11.18 -16.39
N LYS A 117 1.01 -11.88 -15.27
CA LYS A 117 0.14 -11.58 -14.14
C LYS A 117 0.65 -10.42 -13.29
N GLY A 118 -0.21 -9.89 -12.40
CA GLY A 118 0.09 -8.73 -11.57
C GLY A 118 0.57 -9.06 -10.16
N LEU A 119 1.44 -8.21 -9.63
CA LEU A 119 1.83 -8.23 -8.22
C LEU A 119 1.69 -6.84 -7.61
N VAL A 120 1.19 -6.77 -6.37
CA VAL A 120 1.32 -5.59 -5.51
C VAL A 120 2.28 -5.90 -4.39
N MET A 121 3.33 -5.09 -4.32
CA MET A 121 4.30 -5.08 -3.22
C MET A 121 3.85 -4.02 -2.21
N TYR A 122 3.31 -4.45 -1.08
CA TYR A 122 2.72 -3.53 -0.12
C TYR A 122 3.62 -3.31 1.10
N HIS A 123 3.95 -2.06 1.34
CA HIS A 123 4.59 -1.54 2.54
C HIS A 123 5.75 -2.45 3.03
N PHE A 124 5.66 -3.03 4.21
CA PHE A 124 6.75 -3.80 4.82
C PHE A 124 7.00 -5.18 4.18
N SER A 125 6.23 -5.60 3.19
CA SER A 125 6.60 -6.76 2.38
C SER A 125 7.93 -6.57 1.64
N MET A 126 8.37 -5.32 1.45
CA MET A 126 9.70 -4.98 0.92
C MET A 126 10.85 -5.47 1.80
N ALA A 127 10.60 -5.77 3.09
CA ALA A 127 11.59 -6.33 4.00
C ALA A 127 11.71 -7.86 3.91
N ALA A 128 10.76 -8.51 3.23
CA ALA A 128 10.71 -9.96 3.15
C ALA A 128 11.89 -10.56 2.37
N PHE A 129 12.20 -11.80 2.68
CA PHE A 129 13.08 -12.71 1.96
C PHE A 129 14.49 -12.15 1.71
N ASP A 130 15.12 -11.60 2.75
CA ASP A 130 16.51 -11.13 2.68
C ASP A 130 17.43 -12.22 2.13
N GLY A 131 18.27 -11.85 1.14
CA GLY A 131 19.13 -12.77 0.41
C GLY A 131 18.48 -13.51 -0.76
N TRP A 132 17.21 -13.23 -1.09
CA TRP A 132 16.58 -13.77 -2.30
C TRP A 132 16.62 -12.72 -3.43
N GLU A 133 17.66 -12.82 -4.27
CA GLU A 133 17.93 -11.84 -5.32
C GLU A 133 16.79 -11.66 -6.33
N GLU A 134 16.09 -12.75 -6.69
CA GLU A 134 14.95 -12.65 -7.62
C GLU A 134 13.78 -11.88 -7.02
N TYR A 135 13.55 -12.00 -5.70
CA TYR A 135 12.58 -11.18 -5.00
C TYR A 135 12.97 -9.70 -4.97
N GLU A 136 14.25 -9.41 -4.83
CA GLU A 136 14.74 -8.02 -4.89
C GLU A 136 14.52 -7.39 -6.26
N LYS A 137 14.76 -8.15 -7.33
CA LYS A 137 14.46 -7.72 -8.71
C LYS A 137 12.95 -7.51 -8.91
N LEU A 138 12.13 -8.40 -8.35
CA LEU A 138 10.69 -8.34 -8.44
C LEU A 138 10.13 -7.10 -7.74
N SER A 139 10.67 -6.71 -6.59
CA SER A 139 10.19 -5.58 -5.81
C SER A 139 10.74 -4.21 -6.26
N GLY A 140 11.90 -4.18 -6.91
CA GLY A 140 12.60 -2.96 -7.34
C GLY A 140 13.33 -2.23 -6.21
N ALA A 141 12.84 -2.31 -4.98
CA ALA A 141 13.46 -1.75 -3.78
C ALA A 141 13.15 -2.59 -2.55
N ASN A 142 14.12 -2.69 -1.63
CA ASN A 142 14.00 -3.54 -0.47
C ASN A 142 14.55 -2.89 0.79
N TRP A 143 13.88 -3.15 1.90
CA TRP A 143 14.45 -2.90 3.21
C TRP A 143 15.45 -4.00 3.55
N ARG A 144 16.71 -3.63 3.82
CA ARG A 144 17.81 -4.56 4.14
C ARG A 144 18.59 -4.08 5.34
N PRO A 145 19.44 -4.90 5.98
CA PRO A 145 20.11 -4.56 7.25
C PRO A 145 20.79 -3.19 7.32
N ASN A 146 21.36 -2.71 6.22
CA ASN A 146 22.06 -1.44 6.14
C ASN A 146 21.32 -0.39 5.26
N ASN A 147 20.13 -0.74 4.82
CA ASN A 147 19.31 0.10 3.93
C ASN A 147 17.86 0.05 4.39
N GLY A 148 17.30 1.20 4.54
CA GLY A 148 15.93 1.38 5.01
C GLY A 148 15.88 2.00 6.40
N HIS A 149 15.12 3.05 6.50
CA HIS A 149 14.62 3.63 7.74
C HIS A 149 13.25 4.24 7.47
N HIS A 150 12.57 4.65 8.51
CA HIS A 150 11.29 5.35 8.41
C HIS A 150 11.24 6.47 9.43
N SER A 151 10.48 7.50 9.13
CA SER A 151 10.09 8.52 10.09
C SER A 151 9.19 7.94 11.20
N ALA A 152 8.99 8.68 12.28
CA ALA A 152 7.78 8.48 13.06
C ALA A 152 6.56 8.79 12.19
N ARG A 153 5.41 8.21 12.50
CA ARG A 153 4.16 8.53 11.81
C ARG A 153 3.86 10.02 11.87
N HIS A 154 3.60 10.61 10.73
CA HIS A 154 3.29 12.02 10.59
C HIS A 154 2.46 12.27 9.32
N ASN A 155 2.05 13.50 9.11
CA ASN A 155 1.41 13.93 7.87
C ASN A 155 2.49 14.45 6.92
N PHE A 156 2.45 14.05 5.66
CA PHE A 156 3.36 14.54 4.62
C PHE A 156 2.66 14.64 3.28
N THR A 157 3.32 15.30 2.34
CA THR A 157 2.83 15.42 0.96
C THR A 157 3.53 14.39 0.08
N VAL A 158 2.76 13.73 -0.76
CA VAL A 158 3.27 12.84 -1.81
C VAL A 158 3.12 13.56 -3.15
N ASP A 159 4.24 13.78 -3.82
CA ASP A 159 4.34 14.47 -5.10
C ASP A 159 4.35 13.48 -6.26
N ILE A 160 3.46 13.66 -7.22
CA ILE A 160 3.41 12.86 -8.45
C ILE A 160 4.57 13.25 -9.35
N ARG A 161 5.38 12.27 -9.74
CA ARG A 161 6.54 12.42 -10.65
C ARG A 161 6.24 12.05 -12.09
N ASP A 162 5.31 11.10 -12.29
CA ASP A 162 4.81 10.77 -13.61
C ASP A 162 3.28 10.93 -13.63
N ALA A 163 2.81 12.03 -14.22
CA ALA A 163 1.38 12.35 -14.31
C ALA A 163 0.69 11.68 -15.51
N ASP A 164 1.43 11.05 -16.41
CA ASP A 164 0.93 10.40 -17.63
C ASP A 164 0.76 8.90 -17.47
N HIS A 165 1.39 8.31 -16.44
CA HIS A 165 1.25 6.89 -16.15
C HIS A 165 -0.22 6.54 -15.82
N PRO A 166 -0.77 5.41 -16.29
CA PRO A 166 -2.16 5.05 -16.05
C PRO A 166 -2.61 5.12 -14.58
N ILE A 167 -1.74 4.78 -13.63
CA ILE A 167 -2.04 4.82 -12.19
C ILE A 167 -2.31 6.25 -11.71
N THR A 168 -1.51 7.21 -12.14
CA THR A 168 -1.50 8.60 -11.64
C THR A 168 -2.20 9.59 -12.57
N ARG A 169 -2.50 9.17 -13.80
CA ARG A 169 -3.16 10.02 -14.80
C ARG A 169 -4.49 10.58 -14.28
N GLY A 170 -4.64 11.90 -14.42
CA GLY A 170 -5.81 12.64 -13.97
C GLY A 170 -5.76 13.03 -12.49
N MET A 171 -4.76 12.62 -11.73
CA MET A 171 -4.56 13.07 -10.34
C MET A 171 -3.91 14.46 -10.31
N LYS A 172 -4.18 15.22 -9.24
CA LYS A 172 -3.43 16.44 -8.90
C LYS A 172 -1.93 16.14 -8.85
N SER A 173 -1.10 17.19 -8.93
CA SER A 173 0.37 17.05 -8.86
C SER A 173 0.87 16.51 -7.52
N SER A 174 0.05 16.58 -6.48
CA SER A 174 0.36 16.03 -5.16
C SER A 174 -0.90 15.68 -4.39
N PHE A 175 -0.75 14.88 -3.34
CA PHE A 175 -1.81 14.58 -2.39
C PHE A 175 -1.26 14.47 -0.95
N PRO A 176 -2.08 14.78 0.07
CA PRO A 176 -1.69 14.59 1.46
C PRO A 176 -1.78 13.11 1.85
N GLU A 177 -0.76 12.66 2.58
CA GLU A 177 -0.77 11.41 3.32
C GLU A 177 -0.85 11.71 4.81
N THR A 178 -1.65 10.97 5.56
CA THR A 178 -1.94 11.28 6.96
C THR A 178 -1.57 10.14 7.88
N SER A 179 -0.84 10.48 8.96
CA SER A 179 -0.48 9.55 10.04
C SER A 179 0.26 8.30 9.54
N ASP A 180 1.09 8.44 8.51
CA ASP A 180 1.83 7.32 7.91
C ASP A 180 3.34 7.40 8.20
N GLU A 181 4.05 6.32 7.93
CA GLU A 181 5.51 6.24 7.95
C GLU A 181 6.08 6.57 6.58
N LEU A 182 7.00 7.54 6.53
CA LEU A 182 7.77 7.80 5.32
C LEU A 182 8.96 6.83 5.28
N TYR A 183 8.97 5.91 4.32
CA TYR A 183 10.08 4.99 4.09
C TYR A 183 11.19 5.67 3.29
N ALA A 184 12.43 5.50 3.75
CA ALA A 184 13.58 6.15 3.15
C ALA A 184 14.79 5.23 3.07
N ASN A 185 15.72 5.58 2.19
CA ASN A 185 17.01 4.91 2.01
C ASN A 185 16.90 3.38 1.78
N LEU A 186 15.89 2.95 1.02
CA LEU A 186 15.78 1.55 0.62
C LEU A 186 16.97 1.13 -0.27
N LYS A 187 17.26 -0.18 -0.31
CA LYS A 187 18.19 -0.76 -1.27
C LYS A 187 17.49 -0.87 -2.62
N TRP A 188 17.82 0.00 -3.54
CA TRP A 188 17.27 0.04 -4.90
C TRP A 188 18.00 -0.94 -5.84
N GLN A 189 17.24 -1.51 -6.77
CA GLN A 189 17.79 -2.21 -7.92
C GLN A 189 18.45 -1.21 -8.90
N PRO A 190 19.24 -1.68 -9.89
CA PRO A 190 19.89 -0.79 -10.85
C PRO A 190 18.90 0.19 -11.52
N PRO A 191 19.30 1.42 -11.82
CA PRO A 191 18.49 2.37 -12.58
C PRO A 191 17.94 1.73 -13.86
N ASN A 192 16.72 2.15 -14.26
CA ASN A 192 15.98 1.64 -15.43
C ASN A 192 15.36 0.23 -15.25
N THR A 193 15.48 -0.41 -14.09
CA THR A 193 14.75 -1.66 -13.79
C THR A 193 13.42 -1.40 -13.07
N PHE A 194 13.20 -0.20 -12.62
CA PHE A 194 11.97 0.28 -11.96
C PHE A 194 11.62 1.68 -12.46
N HIS A 195 10.37 2.10 -12.26
CA HIS A 195 9.88 3.41 -12.64
C HIS A 195 9.15 4.09 -11.49
N VAL A 196 9.64 5.26 -11.06
CA VAL A 196 9.08 6.02 -9.93
C VAL A 196 7.86 6.82 -10.39
N LEU A 197 6.75 6.67 -9.68
CA LEU A 197 5.49 7.37 -9.94
C LEU A 197 5.28 8.57 -9.01
N ALA A 198 5.71 8.46 -7.75
CA ALA A 198 5.53 9.50 -6.75
C ALA A 198 6.61 9.42 -5.66
N THR A 199 6.92 10.57 -5.08
CA THR A 199 7.93 10.72 -4.00
C THR A 199 7.39 11.54 -2.86
N ALA A 200 8.06 11.48 -1.70
CA ALA A 200 7.87 12.41 -0.59
C ALA A 200 9.22 12.92 -0.08
N TRP A 201 9.24 14.14 0.44
CA TRP A 201 10.45 14.76 0.98
C TRP A 201 10.77 14.19 2.36
N ASP A 202 11.92 13.54 2.49
CA ASP A 202 12.45 13.02 3.76
C ASP A 202 13.21 14.11 4.50
N ASP A 203 12.55 14.81 5.42
CA ASP A 203 13.10 15.97 6.08
C ASP A 203 14.02 15.61 7.26
N HIS A 204 15.16 16.28 7.37
CA HIS A 204 16.09 16.13 8.49
C HIS A 204 15.44 16.34 9.86
N SER A 205 14.45 17.22 9.96
CA SER A 205 13.76 17.53 11.23
C SER A 205 13.01 16.36 11.83
N LEU A 206 12.61 15.38 11.01
CA LEU A 206 11.89 14.18 11.44
C LEU A 206 12.73 13.29 12.38
N TYR A 207 14.04 13.48 12.39
CA TYR A 207 14.99 12.62 13.11
C TYR A 207 15.74 13.34 14.24
N GLN A 208 15.47 14.62 14.46
CA GLN A 208 16.11 15.41 15.52
C GLN A 208 15.77 14.84 16.91
N GLY A 209 16.79 14.74 17.78
CA GLY A 209 16.62 14.25 19.15
C GLY A 209 16.50 12.72 19.31
N LYS A 210 16.54 11.95 18.23
CA LYS A 210 16.62 10.50 18.30
C LYS A 210 18.08 10.06 18.46
N ALA A 211 18.43 9.57 19.65
CA ALA A 211 19.80 9.17 20.06
C ALA A 211 20.35 7.92 19.31
N ARG A 212 19.73 7.47 18.24
CA ARG A 212 20.17 6.32 17.46
C ARG A 212 20.79 6.80 16.17
N GLN A 213 22.10 6.55 16.03
CA GLN A 213 22.94 6.56 14.82
C GLN A 213 22.60 7.60 13.71
N PRO A 214 23.56 8.23 13.07
CA PRO A 214 23.28 9.12 11.96
C PRO A 214 22.46 8.34 10.93
N ILE A 215 21.21 8.76 10.72
CA ILE A 215 20.33 8.19 9.71
C ILE A 215 20.89 8.61 8.36
N PRO A 216 21.34 7.67 7.53
CA PRO A 216 21.93 8.02 6.25
C PRO A 216 20.82 8.52 5.31
N GLY A 217 21.02 9.72 4.76
CA GLY A 217 20.34 10.18 3.59
C GLY A 217 19.07 11.01 3.71
N PRO A 218 18.68 11.62 4.87
CA PRO A 218 17.57 12.56 4.86
C PRO A 218 17.92 13.83 4.06
N GLY A 219 16.91 14.60 3.69
CA GLY A 219 17.06 15.80 2.87
C GLY A 219 17.02 15.50 1.37
N LYS A 220 16.22 14.54 0.97
CA LYS A 220 15.94 14.19 -0.43
C LYS A 220 14.54 13.66 -0.62
N ASP A 221 14.10 13.62 -1.87
CA ASP A 221 12.87 12.94 -2.26
C ASP A 221 13.08 11.42 -2.22
N GLU A 222 12.24 10.73 -1.46
CA GLU A 222 12.20 9.27 -1.40
C GLU A 222 10.98 8.74 -2.17
N PRO A 223 11.15 7.70 -3.01
CA PRO A 223 10.02 7.13 -3.72
C PRO A 223 9.02 6.46 -2.79
N MET A 224 7.73 6.83 -2.96
CA MET A 224 6.61 6.24 -2.23
C MET A 224 5.82 5.26 -3.09
N LEU A 225 5.78 5.50 -4.41
CA LEU A 225 5.09 4.66 -5.38
C LEU A 225 6.02 4.40 -6.57
N TRP A 226 6.11 3.15 -7.01
CA TRP A 226 6.85 2.77 -8.21
C TRP A 226 6.30 1.51 -8.87
N THR A 227 6.77 1.25 -10.07
CA THR A 227 6.43 0.04 -10.83
C THR A 227 7.69 -0.69 -11.29
N VAL A 228 7.54 -2.00 -11.50
CA VAL A 228 8.57 -2.88 -12.07
C VAL A 228 7.93 -3.72 -13.17
N ASN A 229 8.61 -3.85 -14.31
CA ASN A 229 8.29 -4.87 -15.29
C ASN A 229 9.12 -6.12 -15.00
N TYR A 230 8.45 -7.26 -14.83
CA TYR A 230 9.13 -8.53 -14.52
C TYR A 230 8.65 -9.64 -15.47
N GLY A 231 9.48 -9.99 -16.45
CA GLY A 231 9.04 -10.81 -17.57
C GLY A 231 7.95 -10.09 -18.38
N GLN A 232 6.80 -10.74 -18.53
CA GLN A 232 5.62 -10.13 -19.17
C GLN A 232 4.67 -9.48 -18.14
N GLY A 233 4.93 -9.65 -16.86
CA GLY A 233 4.09 -9.17 -15.77
C GLY A 233 4.47 -7.80 -15.24
N ARG A 234 3.66 -7.32 -14.35
CA ARG A 234 3.73 -5.96 -13.80
C ARG A 234 3.67 -5.99 -12.28
N VAL A 235 4.54 -5.22 -11.66
CA VAL A 235 4.53 -5.01 -10.22
C VAL A 235 4.22 -3.55 -9.93
N PHE A 236 3.24 -3.32 -9.08
CA PHE A 236 3.02 -2.04 -8.43
C PHE A 236 3.52 -2.12 -6.99
N ALA A 237 4.34 -1.17 -6.58
CA ALA A 237 4.87 -1.10 -5.22
C ALA A 237 4.45 0.20 -4.55
N THR A 238 4.03 0.10 -3.29
CA THR A 238 3.69 1.24 -2.44
C THR A 238 4.36 1.12 -1.09
N ALA A 239 5.05 2.18 -0.67
CA ALA A 239 5.62 2.31 0.67
C ALA A 239 4.60 2.86 1.68
N LEU A 240 3.43 3.30 1.21
CA LEU A 240 2.35 3.88 2.03
C LEU A 240 1.50 2.80 2.70
N GLY A 241 0.73 3.21 3.73
CA GLY A 241 -0.31 2.39 4.34
C GLY A 241 0.12 1.59 5.57
N HIS A 242 0.96 2.14 6.44
CA HIS A 242 1.50 1.49 7.63
C HIS A 242 0.47 0.72 8.48
N ASP A 243 -0.71 1.31 8.69
CA ASP A 243 -1.78 0.74 9.51
C ASP A 243 -3.17 1.16 8.99
N PRO A 244 -4.28 0.66 9.60
CA PRO A 244 -5.63 1.04 9.20
C PRO A 244 -5.92 2.54 9.24
N GLU A 245 -5.19 3.34 10.02
CA GLU A 245 -5.36 4.79 10.07
C GLU A 245 -4.75 5.47 8.83
N ALA A 246 -3.51 5.13 8.50
CA ALA A 246 -2.84 5.57 7.28
C ALA A 246 -3.63 5.16 6.02
N MET A 247 -4.20 3.94 6.03
CA MET A 247 -5.02 3.43 4.93
C MET A 247 -6.34 4.19 4.68
N LYS A 248 -6.74 5.14 5.54
CA LYS A 248 -7.89 6.01 5.31
C LYS A 248 -7.58 7.16 4.36
N SER A 249 -6.32 7.44 4.10
CA SER A 249 -5.89 8.47 3.16
C SER A 249 -6.49 8.23 1.78
N HIS A 250 -7.10 9.25 1.20
CA HIS A 250 -7.65 9.18 -0.16
C HIS A 250 -6.56 8.92 -1.19
N GLY A 251 -5.34 9.43 -0.94
CA GLY A 251 -4.16 9.19 -1.76
C GLY A 251 -3.79 7.72 -1.79
N PHE A 252 -3.66 7.10 -0.59
CA PHE A 252 -3.43 5.66 -0.47
C PHE A 252 -4.54 4.85 -1.16
N ILE A 253 -5.81 5.07 -0.80
CA ILE A 253 -6.94 4.31 -1.35
C ILE A 253 -6.93 4.37 -2.89
N THR A 254 -6.82 5.56 -3.46
CA THR A 254 -6.86 5.76 -4.92
C THR A 254 -5.70 5.08 -5.63
N THR A 255 -4.48 5.26 -5.12
CA THR A 255 -3.28 4.69 -5.76
C THR A 255 -3.21 3.19 -5.58
N PHE A 256 -3.68 2.65 -4.44
CA PHE A 256 -3.75 1.20 -4.21
C PHE A 256 -4.77 0.52 -5.13
N GLN A 257 -5.97 1.09 -5.30
CA GLN A 257 -6.99 0.59 -6.22
C GLN A 257 -6.50 0.60 -7.67
N ARG A 258 -6.00 1.74 -8.14
CA ARG A 258 -5.54 1.96 -9.53
C ARG A 258 -4.26 1.18 -9.82
N GLY A 259 -3.33 1.13 -8.87
CA GLY A 259 -2.09 0.33 -8.95
C GLY A 259 -2.37 -1.16 -9.04
N SER A 260 -3.33 -1.65 -8.26
CA SER A 260 -3.78 -3.04 -8.30
C SER A 260 -4.43 -3.40 -9.64
N GLU A 261 -5.31 -2.53 -10.18
CA GLU A 261 -5.91 -2.75 -11.49
C GLU A 261 -4.86 -2.73 -12.60
N TRP A 262 -3.94 -1.77 -12.58
CA TRP A 262 -2.86 -1.68 -13.56
C TRP A 262 -1.94 -2.91 -13.51
N ALA A 263 -1.55 -3.36 -12.34
CA ALA A 263 -0.71 -4.54 -12.20
C ALA A 263 -1.37 -5.77 -12.82
N ALA A 264 -2.67 -5.97 -12.55
CA ALA A 264 -3.42 -7.10 -13.09
C ALA A 264 -3.63 -7.03 -14.61
N THR A 265 -3.92 -5.84 -15.16
CA THR A 265 -4.47 -5.71 -16.52
C THR A 265 -3.61 -4.90 -17.50
N GLY A 266 -2.65 -4.11 -16.99
CA GLY A 266 -1.91 -3.11 -17.78
C GLY A 266 -2.69 -1.83 -18.05
N ASN A 267 -3.93 -1.72 -17.57
CA ASN A 267 -4.81 -0.58 -17.78
C ASN A 267 -5.45 -0.13 -16.45
N VAL A 268 -6.04 1.08 -16.45
CA VAL A 268 -6.78 1.61 -15.30
C VAL A 268 -8.11 2.18 -15.77
N THR A 269 -9.20 1.62 -15.24
CA THR A 269 -10.58 2.08 -15.48
C THR A 269 -11.19 2.73 -14.24
N ILE A 270 -10.61 2.49 -13.07
CA ILE A 270 -11.05 3.09 -11.81
C ILE A 270 -10.80 4.60 -11.86
N PRO A 271 -11.84 5.44 -11.71
CA PRO A 271 -11.70 6.89 -11.81
C PRO A 271 -10.89 7.47 -10.66
N VAL A 272 -10.33 8.66 -10.87
CA VAL A 272 -9.79 9.49 -9.79
C VAL A 272 -10.96 10.16 -9.08
N PRO A 273 -11.07 10.07 -7.74
CA PRO A 273 -12.13 10.73 -7.02
C PRO A 273 -11.98 12.27 -7.08
N PRO A 274 -13.10 13.03 -6.98
CA PRO A 274 -13.10 14.49 -7.22
C PRO A 274 -12.07 15.27 -6.38
N GLU A 275 -11.84 14.86 -5.14
CA GLU A 275 -10.89 15.52 -4.24
C GLU A 275 -9.42 15.39 -4.66
N LEU A 276 -9.08 14.39 -5.47
CA LEU A 276 -7.74 14.14 -6.02
C LEU A 276 -7.63 14.43 -7.52
N ALA A 277 -8.73 14.71 -8.20
CA ALA A 277 -8.75 15.01 -9.63
C ALA A 277 -8.16 16.40 -9.95
N LYS A 278 -7.48 16.50 -11.13
CA LYS A 278 -7.02 17.77 -11.72
C LYS A 278 -8.19 18.68 -12.09
#